data_c19e928a86f5847673382fecd1b443f7
#
_entry.id   c19e928a86f5847673382fecd1b443f7
#
_cell.length_a   1.000
_cell.length_b   1.000
_cell.length_c   1.000
_cell.angle_alpha   90.00
_cell.angle_beta   90.00
_cell.angle_gamma   90.00
#
_symmetry.space_group_name_H-M   'P 1'
#
loop_
_entity.id
_entity.type
_entity.pdbx_description
1 polymer ?
#
loop_
_entity_poly.entity_id
_entity_poly.type
_entity_poly.pdbx_seq_one_letter_code
_entity_poly.pdbx_strand_id
1 'polypeptide(L)'
;MKLRQVVLALGIIGLFIVILLNRHQFVTFWHLLINIKLYYLIAVVIVQLFSYYLNALYYRSILRAFKYEIGLMRLFEGAMSSNFVNYIFPTAGMGGAVFLSQVLKPEVPRGQGFLTQIMRYVLSSIAVAMFIPVSILLLAATDHSDATVFEGVIVAAFLILTVGIIIYKLVRNEKLVRRLHNWLSLKFHFLKSIGSKSFADDFYSGFHEIFGNVRTMFVPYVWSVTYIVVEVFTMYLAFLALGRVVNPGIVLMGYIVANISSVFGGAIISVGAFEVSLTGILVALGQPFAFALSVTLIYRVLNMIIGLPPGFIYYRKYIKKTA
;
A
#
# COMPACT_ATOMS: atom_id res chain seq x y z
N MET A 1 26.44 -17.70 14.56
CA MET A 1 25.71 -16.82 13.62
C MET A 1 24.32 -16.52 14.17
N LYS A 2 23.89 -15.25 14.22
CA LYS A 2 22.54 -14.90 14.68
C LYS A 2 21.52 -15.41 13.63
N LEU A 3 20.41 -15.99 14.05
CA LEU A 3 19.33 -16.54 13.18
C LEU A 3 19.04 -15.64 11.96
N ARG A 4 19.06 -14.33 12.15
CA ARG A 4 18.88 -13.33 11.09
C ARG A 4 19.94 -13.42 9.96
N GLN A 5 21.19 -13.74 10.30
CA GLN A 5 22.28 -13.88 9.30
C GLN A 5 22.14 -15.17 8.49
N VAL A 6 21.66 -16.24 9.14
CA VAL A 6 21.36 -17.51 8.44
C VAL A 6 20.19 -17.34 7.47
N VAL A 7 19.12 -16.70 7.90
CA VAL A 7 17.94 -16.41 7.03
C VAL A 7 18.33 -15.53 5.84
N LEU A 8 19.16 -14.49 6.08
CA LEU A 8 19.66 -13.64 4.99
C LEU A 8 20.55 -14.42 4.02
N ALA A 9 21.45 -15.25 4.52
CA ALA A 9 22.33 -16.07 3.68
C ALA A 9 21.53 -17.08 2.84
N LEU A 10 20.56 -17.77 3.45
CA LEU A 10 19.66 -18.67 2.73
C LEU A 10 18.81 -17.94 1.69
N GLY A 11 18.35 -16.71 1.97
CA GLY A 11 17.64 -15.88 1.02
C GLY A 11 18.50 -15.49 -0.18
N ILE A 12 19.76 -15.09 0.06
CA ILE A 12 20.72 -14.74 -1.01
C ILE A 12 21.07 -15.97 -1.85
N ILE A 13 21.33 -17.11 -1.21
CA ILE A 13 21.62 -18.38 -1.91
C ILE A 13 20.41 -18.82 -2.74
N GLY A 14 19.19 -18.75 -2.18
CA GLY A 14 17.97 -19.07 -2.89
C GLY A 14 17.75 -18.16 -4.11
N LEU A 15 17.97 -16.85 -3.95
CA LEU A 15 17.92 -15.89 -5.06
C LEU A 15 18.96 -16.23 -6.16
N PHE A 16 20.18 -16.55 -5.75
CA PHE A 16 21.25 -16.91 -6.70
C PHE A 16 20.92 -18.21 -7.47
N ILE A 17 20.37 -19.22 -6.80
CA ILE A 17 19.90 -20.46 -7.43
C ILE A 17 18.78 -20.17 -8.44
N VAL A 18 17.79 -19.32 -8.09
CA VAL A 18 16.71 -18.92 -8.99
C VAL A 18 17.25 -18.22 -10.22
N ILE A 19 18.25 -17.32 -10.05
CA ILE A 19 18.91 -16.64 -11.16
C ILE A 19 19.63 -17.64 -12.08
N LEU A 20 20.39 -18.58 -11.53
CA LEU A 20 21.11 -19.58 -12.31
C LEU A 20 20.18 -20.52 -13.07
N LEU A 21 19.12 -20.99 -12.43
CA LEU A 21 18.13 -21.89 -13.06
C LEU A 21 17.33 -21.20 -14.16
N ASN A 22 17.18 -19.87 -14.09
CA ASN A 22 16.40 -19.07 -15.02
C ASN A 22 17.24 -18.09 -15.84
N ARG A 23 18.52 -18.43 -16.13
CA ARG A 23 19.44 -17.51 -16.84
C ARG A 23 18.89 -16.96 -18.16
N HIS A 24 18.15 -17.77 -18.94
CA HIS A 24 17.51 -17.28 -20.18
C HIS A 24 16.45 -16.22 -19.91
N GLN A 25 15.71 -16.33 -18.83
CA GLN A 25 14.73 -15.32 -18.40
C GLN A 25 15.41 -14.02 -18.01
N PHE A 26 16.62 -14.09 -17.40
CA PHE A 26 17.41 -12.89 -17.07
C PHE A 26 17.97 -12.17 -18.28
N VAL A 27 18.41 -12.91 -19.31
CA VAL A 27 18.82 -12.31 -20.59
C VAL A 27 17.63 -11.58 -21.22
N THR A 28 16.47 -12.23 -21.29
CA THR A 28 15.24 -11.60 -21.81
C THR A 28 14.84 -10.37 -20.98
N PHE A 29 14.90 -10.46 -19.66
CA PHE A 29 14.66 -9.34 -18.75
C PHE A 29 15.58 -8.14 -19.05
N TRP A 30 16.89 -8.40 -19.24
CA TRP A 30 17.87 -7.37 -19.55
C TRP A 30 17.60 -6.71 -20.91
N HIS A 31 17.26 -7.50 -21.93
CA HIS A 31 16.85 -6.97 -23.24
C HIS A 31 15.59 -6.08 -23.16
N LEU A 32 14.61 -6.45 -22.34
CA LEU A 32 13.42 -5.64 -22.13
C LEU A 32 13.78 -4.28 -21.49
N LEU A 33 14.69 -4.27 -20.51
CA LEU A 33 15.12 -3.03 -19.85
C LEU A 33 15.92 -2.11 -20.76
N ILE A 34 16.80 -2.63 -21.63
CA ILE A 34 17.58 -1.82 -22.57
C ILE A 34 16.68 -1.17 -23.64
N ASN A 35 15.63 -1.89 -24.06
CA ASN A 35 14.71 -1.41 -25.09
C ASN A 35 13.49 -0.67 -24.53
N ILE A 36 13.56 -0.22 -23.26
CA ILE A 36 12.45 0.45 -22.61
C ILE A 36 12.12 1.78 -23.27
N LYS A 37 10.86 2.05 -23.51
CA LYS A 37 10.38 3.30 -24.10
C LYS A 37 10.37 4.41 -23.07
N LEU A 38 11.41 5.24 -23.07
CA LEU A 38 11.70 6.27 -22.06
C LEU A 38 10.53 7.24 -21.84
N TYR A 39 9.76 7.59 -22.88
CA TYR A 39 8.64 8.51 -22.74
C TYR A 39 7.51 7.96 -21.84
N TYR A 40 7.31 6.63 -21.81
CA TYR A 40 6.37 6.03 -20.86
C TYR A 40 6.94 6.04 -19.44
N LEU A 41 8.25 5.87 -19.24
CA LEU A 41 8.86 6.03 -17.92
C LEU A 41 8.69 7.43 -17.37
N ILE A 42 8.85 8.46 -18.20
CA ILE A 42 8.60 9.85 -17.83
C ILE A 42 7.13 10.01 -17.42
N ALA A 43 6.21 9.44 -18.19
CA ALA A 43 4.77 9.43 -17.84
C ALA A 43 4.52 8.73 -16.49
N VAL A 44 5.16 7.58 -16.21
CA VAL A 44 5.09 6.90 -14.90
C VAL A 44 5.53 7.83 -13.78
N VAL A 45 6.65 8.55 -13.94
CA VAL A 45 7.14 9.50 -12.92
C VAL A 45 6.12 10.59 -12.64
N ILE A 46 5.56 11.20 -13.69
CA ILE A 46 4.55 12.28 -13.56
C ILE A 46 3.30 11.75 -12.85
N VAL A 47 2.76 10.61 -13.29
CA VAL A 47 1.56 10.02 -12.73
C VAL A 47 1.80 9.57 -11.28
N GLN A 48 2.99 9.06 -10.96
CA GLN A 48 3.35 8.68 -9.60
C GLN A 48 3.46 9.89 -8.65
N LEU A 49 4.03 11.00 -9.10
CA LEU A 49 4.04 12.26 -8.32
C LEU A 49 2.60 12.76 -8.08
N PHE A 50 1.75 12.64 -9.09
CA PHE A 50 0.32 12.96 -8.96
C PHE A 50 -0.39 12.03 -7.96
N SER A 51 -0.07 10.74 -7.94
CA SER A 51 -0.57 9.79 -6.95
C SER A 51 -0.22 10.21 -5.51
N TYR A 52 1.00 10.68 -5.26
CA TYR A 52 1.37 11.22 -3.95
C TYR A 52 0.59 12.50 -3.58
N TYR A 53 0.30 13.35 -4.55
CA TYR A 53 -0.55 14.52 -4.35
C TYR A 53 -1.99 14.11 -4.00
N LEU A 54 -2.54 13.11 -4.69
CA LEU A 54 -3.84 12.52 -4.36
C LEU A 54 -3.91 11.97 -2.93
N ASN A 55 -2.83 11.39 -2.43
CA ASN A 55 -2.75 10.98 -1.02
C ASN A 55 -2.93 12.15 -0.06
N ALA A 56 -2.38 13.33 -0.37
CA ALA A 56 -2.58 14.52 0.45
C ALA A 56 -4.04 15.01 0.42
N LEU A 57 -4.69 14.99 -0.75
CA LEU A 57 -6.13 15.30 -0.88
C LEU A 57 -6.99 14.30 -0.11
N TYR A 58 -6.61 13.03 -0.15
CA TYR A 58 -7.26 11.96 0.58
C TYR A 58 -7.21 12.22 2.10
N TYR A 59 -6.03 12.49 2.66
CA TYR A 59 -5.91 12.85 4.08
C TYR A 59 -6.70 14.11 4.42
N ARG A 60 -6.66 15.12 3.54
CA ARG A 60 -7.44 16.35 3.73
C ARG A 60 -8.93 16.05 3.85
N SER A 61 -9.46 15.18 3.01
CA SER A 61 -10.87 14.82 3.03
C SER A 61 -11.28 14.07 4.31
N ILE A 62 -10.42 13.18 4.83
CA ILE A 62 -10.64 12.47 6.10
C ILE A 62 -10.58 13.47 7.27
N LEU A 63 -9.57 14.35 7.29
CA LEU A 63 -9.42 15.33 8.37
C LEU A 63 -10.56 16.37 8.39
N ARG A 64 -11.10 16.75 7.22
CA ARG A 64 -12.30 17.58 7.14
C ARG A 64 -13.54 16.91 7.71
N ALA A 65 -13.62 15.57 7.60
CA ALA A 65 -14.69 14.82 8.26
C ALA A 65 -14.58 14.90 9.79
N PHE A 66 -13.37 15.08 10.33
CA PHE A 66 -13.09 15.39 11.73
C PHE A 66 -13.12 16.91 12.03
N LYS A 67 -13.56 17.75 11.09
CA LYS A 67 -13.61 19.22 11.22
C LYS A 67 -12.24 19.89 11.38
N TYR A 68 -11.15 19.25 10.92
CA TYR A 68 -9.82 19.86 10.87
C TYR A 68 -9.50 20.37 9.48
N GLU A 69 -8.95 21.58 9.42
CA GLU A 69 -8.44 22.19 8.20
C GLU A 69 -6.92 22.28 8.26
N ILE A 70 -6.26 21.33 7.58
CA ILE A 70 -4.79 21.26 7.50
C ILE A 70 -4.34 21.68 6.10
N GLY A 71 -3.26 22.47 6.05
CA GLY A 71 -2.66 22.89 4.79
C GLY A 71 -2.19 21.72 3.93
N LEU A 72 -2.50 21.76 2.63
CA LEU A 72 -2.26 20.64 1.70
C LEU A 72 -0.79 20.26 1.62
N MET A 73 0.12 21.25 1.65
CA MET A 73 1.57 20.97 1.62
C MET A 73 2.02 20.15 2.84
N ARG A 74 1.48 20.45 4.01
CA ARG A 74 1.79 19.69 5.22
C ARG A 74 1.27 18.24 5.15
N LEU A 75 0.10 18.05 4.55
CA LEU A 75 -0.45 16.72 4.32
C LEU A 75 0.36 15.94 3.29
N PHE A 76 0.85 16.61 2.25
CA PHE A 76 1.77 16.02 1.28
C PHE A 76 3.09 15.59 1.94
N GLU A 77 3.71 16.46 2.74
CA GLU A 77 4.91 16.13 3.53
C GLU A 77 4.65 14.94 4.48
N GLY A 78 3.48 14.93 5.14
CA GLY A 78 3.04 13.84 5.99
C GLY A 78 2.84 12.52 5.23
N ALA A 79 2.22 12.57 4.05
CA ALA A 79 2.04 11.40 3.19
C ALA A 79 3.38 10.79 2.75
N MET A 80 4.29 11.63 2.24
CA MET A 80 5.61 11.21 1.77
C MET A 80 6.45 10.61 2.90
N SER A 81 6.51 11.28 4.05
CA SER A 81 7.28 10.80 5.21
C SER A 81 6.68 9.54 5.84
N SER A 82 5.36 9.40 5.88
CA SER A 82 4.69 8.17 6.34
C SER A 82 4.96 6.99 5.42
N ASN A 83 4.95 7.22 4.10
CA ASN A 83 5.32 6.18 3.13
C ASN A 83 6.79 5.78 3.30
N PHE A 84 7.71 6.73 3.48
CA PHE A 84 9.12 6.45 3.78
C PHE A 84 9.27 5.57 5.02
N VAL A 85 8.58 5.91 6.11
CA VAL A 85 8.60 5.11 7.35
C VAL A 85 8.08 3.69 7.11
N ASN A 86 7.02 3.53 6.34
CA ASN A 86 6.45 2.22 6.01
C ASN A 86 7.41 1.36 5.16
N TYR A 87 8.21 1.97 4.28
CA TYR A 87 9.22 1.25 3.48
C TYR A 87 10.41 0.80 4.31
N ILE A 88 10.89 1.64 5.24
CA ILE A 88 12.08 1.34 6.05
C ILE A 88 11.76 0.43 7.24
N PHE A 89 10.59 0.60 7.84
CA PHE A 89 10.17 -0.16 9.01
C PHE A 89 8.98 -1.08 8.65
N PRO A 90 9.20 -2.40 8.55
CA PRO A 90 8.15 -3.36 8.20
C PRO A 90 7.20 -3.56 9.41
N THR A 91 6.27 -2.65 9.58
CA THR A 91 5.30 -2.61 10.68
C THR A 91 3.86 -2.74 10.20
N ALA A 92 3.64 -3.35 9.03
CA ALA A 92 2.32 -3.46 8.39
C ALA A 92 1.59 -2.10 8.26
N GLY A 93 2.35 -1.02 7.98
CA GLY A 93 1.79 0.33 7.84
C GLY A 93 1.58 1.10 9.15
N MET A 94 1.73 0.45 10.30
CA MET A 94 1.56 1.10 11.62
C MET A 94 2.59 2.19 11.88
N GLY A 95 3.84 2.00 11.42
CA GLY A 95 4.90 2.99 11.55
C GLY A 95 4.55 4.31 10.87
N GLY A 96 4.01 4.24 9.65
CA GLY A 96 3.54 5.42 8.93
C GLY A 96 2.35 6.09 9.62
N ALA A 97 1.42 5.31 10.20
CA ALA A 97 0.28 5.87 10.93
C ALA A 97 0.72 6.66 12.17
N VAL A 98 1.68 6.10 12.92
CA VAL A 98 2.28 6.79 14.07
C VAL A 98 2.99 8.06 13.62
N PHE A 99 3.78 7.97 12.55
CA PHE A 99 4.52 9.13 12.07
C PHE A 99 3.59 10.23 11.55
N LEU A 100 2.54 9.88 10.81
CA LEU A 100 1.52 10.85 10.37
C LEU A 100 0.87 11.54 11.57
N SER A 101 0.51 10.80 12.62
CA SER A 101 -0.07 11.39 13.84
C SER A 101 0.88 12.40 14.50
N GLN A 102 2.18 12.19 14.39
CA GLN A 102 3.21 13.07 14.90
C GLN A 102 3.35 14.35 14.06
N VAL A 103 3.28 14.21 12.72
CA VAL A 103 3.27 15.36 11.78
C VAL A 103 2.05 16.27 12.02
N LEU A 104 0.90 15.67 12.35
CA LEU A 104 -0.36 16.37 12.55
C LEU A 104 -0.56 16.90 13.97
N LYS A 105 0.20 16.44 14.95
CA LYS A 105 0.06 16.72 16.40
C LYS A 105 -0.21 18.18 16.78
N PRO A 106 0.39 19.20 16.16
CA PRO A 106 0.12 20.57 16.56
C PRO A 106 -1.36 20.99 16.43
N GLU A 107 -2.11 20.36 15.52
CA GLU A 107 -3.47 20.78 15.19
C GLU A 107 -4.50 19.65 15.37
N VAL A 108 -4.03 18.38 15.36
CA VAL A 108 -4.90 17.20 15.44
C VAL A 108 -4.47 16.32 16.61
N PRO A 109 -5.39 15.87 17.47
CA PRO A 109 -5.10 14.90 18.52
C PRO A 109 -4.46 13.65 17.95
N ARG A 110 -3.50 13.06 18.67
CA ARG A 110 -2.69 11.94 18.16
C ARG A 110 -3.52 10.73 17.74
N GLY A 111 -4.55 10.40 18.51
CA GLY A 111 -5.45 9.30 18.22
C GLY A 111 -6.21 9.50 16.90
N GLN A 112 -6.69 10.69 16.63
CA GLN A 112 -7.37 11.03 15.37
C GLN A 112 -6.40 11.12 14.19
N GLY A 113 -5.19 11.65 14.39
CA GLY A 113 -4.14 11.63 13.36
C GLY A 113 -3.74 10.19 12.97
N PHE A 114 -3.64 9.29 13.93
CA PHE A 114 -3.42 7.86 13.69
C PHE A 114 -4.62 7.21 12.97
N LEU A 115 -5.84 7.52 13.41
CA LEU A 115 -7.08 7.03 12.80
C LEU A 115 -7.20 7.48 11.34
N THR A 116 -6.72 8.68 10.99
CA THR A 116 -6.68 9.18 9.61
C THR A 116 -5.96 8.21 8.67
N GLN A 117 -4.81 7.68 9.08
CA GLN A 117 -4.07 6.68 8.29
C GLN A 117 -4.80 5.34 8.25
N ILE A 118 -5.37 4.90 9.36
CA ILE A 118 -6.14 3.64 9.41
C ILE A 118 -7.36 3.73 8.50
N MET A 119 -8.10 4.84 8.54
CA MET A 119 -9.25 5.06 7.65
C MET A 119 -8.84 5.05 6.18
N ARG A 120 -7.67 5.59 5.84
CA ARG A 120 -7.13 5.47 4.50
C ARG A 120 -6.99 4.00 4.07
N TYR A 121 -6.42 3.15 4.92
CA TYR A 121 -6.29 1.71 4.60
C TYR A 121 -7.64 1.02 4.47
N VAL A 122 -8.57 1.29 5.38
CA VAL A 122 -9.93 0.71 5.34
C VAL A 122 -10.66 1.09 4.06
N LEU A 123 -10.71 2.38 3.72
CA LEU A 123 -11.41 2.84 2.52
C LEU A 123 -10.72 2.36 1.23
N SER A 124 -9.37 2.29 1.21
CA SER A 124 -8.64 1.72 0.07
C SER A 124 -8.92 0.22 -0.09
N SER A 125 -9.04 -0.54 0.99
CA SER A 125 -9.41 -1.96 0.91
C SER A 125 -10.82 -2.16 0.38
N ILE A 126 -11.78 -1.31 0.78
CA ILE A 126 -13.15 -1.33 0.25
C ILE A 126 -13.15 -0.98 -1.25
N ALA A 127 -12.38 0.03 -1.65
CA ALA A 127 -12.27 0.42 -3.05
C ALA A 127 -11.59 -0.67 -3.91
N VAL A 128 -10.53 -1.32 -3.41
CA VAL A 128 -9.90 -2.49 -4.07
C VAL A 128 -10.93 -3.61 -4.26
N ALA A 129 -11.71 -3.92 -3.24
CA ALA A 129 -12.75 -4.95 -3.32
C ALA A 129 -13.82 -4.63 -4.38
N MET A 130 -14.18 -3.34 -4.53
CA MET A 130 -15.11 -2.89 -5.57
C MET A 130 -14.57 -3.12 -7.00
N PHE A 131 -13.26 -3.06 -7.19
CA PHE A 131 -12.64 -3.29 -8.49
C PHE A 131 -12.51 -4.78 -8.87
N ILE A 132 -12.75 -5.72 -7.95
CA ILE A 132 -12.70 -7.16 -8.26
C ILE A 132 -13.69 -7.54 -9.37
N PRO A 133 -14.99 -7.26 -9.25
CA PRO A 133 -15.94 -7.59 -10.33
C PRO A 133 -15.62 -6.85 -11.64
N VAL A 134 -15.09 -5.62 -11.57
CA VAL A 134 -14.69 -4.88 -12.77
C VAL A 134 -13.53 -5.60 -13.47
N SER A 135 -12.53 -6.06 -12.74
CA SER A 135 -11.40 -6.80 -13.34
C SER A 135 -11.85 -8.13 -13.96
N ILE A 136 -12.77 -8.83 -13.31
CA ILE A 136 -13.37 -10.08 -13.83
C ILE A 136 -14.12 -9.82 -15.14
N LEU A 137 -14.95 -8.79 -15.19
CA LEU A 137 -15.69 -8.42 -16.41
C LEU A 137 -14.75 -8.06 -17.57
N LEU A 138 -13.69 -7.31 -17.30
CA LEU A 138 -12.69 -6.95 -18.31
C LEU A 138 -11.91 -8.18 -18.82
N LEU A 139 -11.62 -9.16 -17.96
CA LEU A 139 -10.96 -10.41 -18.34
C LEU A 139 -11.90 -11.32 -19.12
N ALA A 140 -13.17 -11.43 -18.73
CA ALA A 140 -14.17 -12.25 -19.40
C ALA A 140 -14.51 -11.73 -20.82
N ALA A 141 -14.36 -10.43 -21.06
CA ALA A 141 -14.55 -9.83 -22.39
C ALA A 141 -13.45 -10.23 -23.40
N THR A 142 -12.38 -10.86 -22.95
CA THR A 142 -11.29 -11.36 -23.81
C THR A 142 -10.98 -12.75 -23.32
N ASP A 143 -11.01 -13.78 -24.13
CA ASP A 143 -10.85 -15.23 -23.85
C ASP A 143 -9.78 -15.67 -22.80
N HIS A 144 -9.48 -14.82 -21.84
CA HIS A 144 -8.56 -15.04 -20.71
C HIS A 144 -9.29 -15.56 -19.45
N SER A 145 -10.41 -16.23 -19.63
CA SER A 145 -11.27 -16.75 -18.56
C SER A 145 -10.81 -18.13 -18.08
N ASP A 146 -9.70 -18.19 -17.35
CA ASP A 146 -9.33 -19.39 -16.62
C ASP A 146 -10.16 -19.47 -15.33
N ALA A 147 -11.04 -20.47 -15.20
CA ALA A 147 -11.96 -20.59 -14.06
C ALA A 147 -11.21 -20.63 -12.72
N THR A 148 -10.01 -21.23 -12.68
CA THR A 148 -9.18 -21.31 -11.47
C THR A 148 -8.71 -19.95 -10.96
N VAL A 149 -8.46 -18.98 -11.86
CA VAL A 149 -8.08 -17.61 -11.49
C VAL A 149 -9.27 -16.90 -10.85
N PHE A 150 -10.48 -17.08 -11.39
CA PHE A 150 -11.70 -16.49 -10.83
C PHE A 150 -12.04 -17.06 -9.45
N GLU A 151 -11.92 -18.36 -9.26
CA GLU A 151 -12.12 -18.99 -7.96
C GLU A 151 -11.14 -18.44 -6.91
N GLY A 152 -9.86 -18.36 -7.25
CA GLY A 152 -8.84 -17.78 -6.37
C GLY A 152 -9.12 -16.33 -5.97
N VAL A 153 -9.60 -15.50 -6.89
CA VAL A 153 -9.94 -14.11 -6.64
C VAL A 153 -11.20 -13.99 -5.76
N ILE A 154 -12.22 -14.81 -5.99
CA ILE A 154 -13.43 -14.85 -5.15
C ILE A 154 -13.06 -15.25 -3.71
N VAL A 155 -12.22 -16.28 -3.54
CA VAL A 155 -11.73 -16.69 -2.22
C VAL A 155 -10.95 -15.56 -1.55
N ALA A 156 -10.06 -14.88 -2.27
CA ALA A 156 -9.32 -13.74 -1.76
C ALA A 156 -10.23 -12.58 -1.36
N ALA A 157 -11.26 -12.26 -2.16
CA ALA A 157 -12.26 -11.25 -1.82
C ALA A 157 -13.04 -11.61 -0.55
N PHE A 158 -13.45 -12.88 -0.42
CA PHE A 158 -14.14 -13.38 0.77
C PHE A 158 -13.25 -13.27 2.02
N LEU A 159 -11.97 -13.63 1.90
CA LEU A 159 -11.01 -13.49 3.00
C LEU A 159 -10.83 -12.03 3.42
N ILE A 160 -10.73 -11.09 2.46
CA ILE A 160 -10.62 -9.65 2.78
C ILE A 160 -11.85 -9.16 3.52
N LEU A 161 -13.04 -9.48 3.03
CA LEU A 161 -14.30 -9.10 3.67
C LEU A 161 -14.37 -9.68 5.08
N THR A 162 -14.00 -10.95 5.25
CA THR A 162 -13.99 -11.61 6.56
C THR A 162 -13.02 -10.94 7.52
N VAL A 163 -11.79 -10.67 7.08
CA VAL A 163 -10.77 -9.96 7.87
C VAL A 163 -11.24 -8.53 8.16
N GLY A 164 -11.82 -7.83 7.19
CA GLY A 164 -12.40 -6.50 7.38
C GLY A 164 -13.49 -6.48 8.46
N ILE A 165 -14.40 -7.46 8.44
CA ILE A 165 -15.45 -7.63 9.47
C ILE A 165 -14.84 -7.94 10.84
N ILE A 166 -13.83 -8.81 10.88
CA ILE A 166 -13.13 -9.13 12.14
C ILE A 166 -12.46 -7.88 12.70
N ILE A 167 -11.70 -7.15 11.88
CA ILE A 167 -11.03 -5.90 12.29
C ILE A 167 -12.08 -4.88 12.76
N TYR A 168 -13.19 -4.70 12.04
CA TYR A 168 -14.26 -3.82 12.43
C TYR A 168 -14.84 -4.19 13.82
N LYS A 169 -15.14 -5.48 14.05
CA LYS A 169 -15.63 -5.97 15.35
C LYS A 169 -14.59 -5.77 16.47
N LEU A 170 -13.30 -6.02 16.17
CA LEU A 170 -12.21 -5.84 17.12
C LEU A 170 -12.03 -4.35 17.49
N VAL A 171 -12.03 -3.46 16.50
CA VAL A 171 -11.90 -2.00 16.72
C VAL A 171 -13.10 -1.45 17.47
N ARG A 172 -14.30 -1.98 17.27
CA ARG A 172 -15.50 -1.60 18.02
C ARG A 172 -15.45 -2.01 19.50
N ASN A 173 -14.59 -2.97 19.85
CA ASN A 173 -14.42 -3.40 21.24
C ASN A 173 -13.33 -2.58 21.93
N GLU A 174 -13.75 -1.51 22.61
CA GLU A 174 -12.86 -0.58 23.30
C GLU A 174 -11.89 -1.26 24.29
N LYS A 175 -12.38 -2.23 25.06
CA LYS A 175 -11.58 -2.98 26.04
C LYS A 175 -10.44 -3.74 25.34
N LEU A 176 -10.70 -4.28 24.17
CA LEU A 176 -9.74 -5.07 23.39
C LEU A 176 -8.69 -4.17 22.74
N VAL A 177 -9.09 -3.03 22.20
CA VAL A 177 -8.16 -2.04 21.64
C VAL A 177 -7.26 -1.45 22.72
N ARG A 178 -7.81 -1.09 23.90
CA ARG A 178 -7.00 -0.62 25.03
C ARG A 178 -6.00 -1.70 25.50
N ARG A 179 -6.39 -2.98 25.53
CA ARG A 179 -5.50 -4.09 25.88
C ARG A 179 -4.42 -4.29 24.83
N LEU A 180 -4.78 -4.24 23.55
CA LEU A 180 -3.83 -4.37 22.42
C LEU A 180 -2.85 -3.20 22.41
N HIS A 181 -3.32 -1.97 22.60
CA HIS A 181 -2.50 -0.78 22.72
C HIS A 181 -1.48 -0.89 23.88
N ASN A 182 -1.93 -1.29 25.05
CA ASN A 182 -1.06 -1.47 26.21
C ASN A 182 0.01 -2.55 25.94
N TRP A 183 -0.38 -3.66 25.33
CA TRP A 183 0.55 -4.73 24.96
C TRP A 183 1.60 -4.27 23.93
N LEU A 184 1.17 -3.54 22.89
CA LEU A 184 2.06 -2.98 21.85
C LEU A 184 3.01 -1.92 22.44
N SER A 185 2.53 -1.07 23.34
CA SER A 185 3.35 -0.03 23.99
C SER A 185 4.43 -0.61 24.91
N LEU A 186 4.23 -1.80 25.47
CA LEU A 186 5.24 -2.54 26.22
C LEU A 186 6.32 -3.13 25.31
N LYS A 187 5.94 -3.58 24.11
CA LYS A 187 6.84 -4.29 23.19
C LYS A 187 7.66 -3.35 22.29
N PHE A 188 7.08 -2.19 21.93
CA PHE A 188 7.70 -1.22 21.02
C PHE A 188 7.96 0.11 21.73
N HIS A 189 9.22 0.42 22.00
CA HIS A 189 9.64 1.60 22.76
C HIS A 189 9.18 2.94 22.15
N PHE A 190 9.09 3.03 20.81
CA PHE A 190 8.58 4.20 20.11
C PHE A 190 7.05 4.41 20.29
N LEU A 191 6.30 3.35 20.64
CA LEU A 191 4.89 3.42 20.96
C LEU A 191 4.64 3.89 22.41
N LYS A 192 5.65 3.88 23.29
CA LYS A 192 5.53 4.43 24.64
C LYS A 192 5.17 5.91 24.66
N SER A 193 5.63 6.67 23.65
CA SER A 193 5.26 8.09 23.49
C SER A 193 3.78 8.29 23.07
N ILE A 194 3.11 7.22 22.63
CA ILE A 194 1.72 7.19 22.21
C ILE A 194 0.82 6.75 23.37
N GLY A 195 1.40 6.24 24.46
CA GLY A 195 0.76 5.60 25.60
C GLY A 195 0.03 6.50 26.60
N SER A 196 -0.44 7.70 26.22
CA SER A 196 -1.32 8.48 27.09
C SER A 196 -2.74 7.94 27.04
N LYS A 197 -3.46 7.98 28.16
CA LYS A 197 -4.91 7.69 28.20
C LYS A 197 -5.67 8.49 27.13
N SER A 198 -5.22 9.71 26.84
CA SER A 198 -5.79 10.60 25.81
C SER A 198 -5.76 9.99 24.41
N PHE A 199 -4.75 9.18 24.04
CA PHE A 199 -4.66 8.59 22.68
C PHE A 199 -5.85 7.67 22.36
N ALA A 200 -6.22 6.80 23.30
CA ALA A 200 -7.35 5.89 23.09
C ALA A 200 -8.67 6.67 23.06
N ASP A 201 -8.81 7.67 23.92
CA ASP A 201 -10.01 8.52 23.98
C ASP A 201 -10.15 9.34 22.70
N ASP A 202 -9.06 9.94 22.20
CA ASP A 202 -9.01 10.66 20.92
C ASP A 202 -9.34 9.74 19.72
N PHE A 203 -8.82 8.52 19.74
CA PHE A 203 -9.09 7.53 18.68
C PHE A 203 -10.57 7.15 18.65
N TYR A 204 -11.17 6.86 19.81
CA TYR A 204 -12.58 6.47 19.89
C TYR A 204 -13.52 7.64 19.61
N SER A 205 -13.19 8.84 20.05
CA SER A 205 -13.92 10.06 19.70
C SER A 205 -14.01 10.21 18.17
N GLY A 206 -12.86 10.11 17.47
CA GLY A 206 -12.83 10.16 16.01
C GLY A 206 -13.56 8.99 15.35
N PHE A 207 -13.41 7.77 15.90
CA PHE A 207 -14.12 6.60 15.39
C PHE A 207 -15.63 6.76 15.46
N HIS A 208 -16.16 7.21 16.60
CA HIS A 208 -17.61 7.47 16.77
C HIS A 208 -18.10 8.61 15.85
N GLU A 209 -17.30 9.64 15.62
CA GLU A 209 -17.65 10.72 14.72
C GLU A 209 -17.79 10.25 13.27
N ILE A 210 -16.88 9.38 12.78
CA ILE A 210 -16.95 8.78 11.46
C ILE A 210 -18.16 7.86 11.30
N PHE A 211 -18.32 6.92 12.23
CA PHE A 211 -19.38 5.91 12.14
C PHE A 211 -20.76 6.44 12.53
N GLY A 212 -20.83 7.57 13.24
CA GLY A 212 -22.06 8.31 13.50
C GLY A 212 -22.63 9.00 12.26
N ASN A 213 -21.78 9.33 11.26
CA ASN A 213 -22.21 9.92 10.00
C ASN A 213 -21.38 9.38 8.82
N VAL A 214 -21.73 8.19 8.36
CA VAL A 214 -21.03 7.50 7.26
C VAL A 214 -21.00 8.32 5.96
N ARG A 215 -21.95 9.25 5.77
CA ARG A 215 -21.97 10.14 4.59
C ARG A 215 -20.73 11.01 4.50
N THR A 216 -20.10 11.36 5.61
CA THR A 216 -18.86 12.14 5.64
C THR A 216 -17.69 11.40 5.01
N MET A 217 -17.77 10.05 4.92
CA MET A 217 -16.75 9.20 4.31
C MET A 217 -16.91 9.05 2.79
N PHE A 218 -17.98 9.60 2.19
CA PHE A 218 -18.19 9.51 0.75
C PHE A 218 -17.05 10.21 -0.04
N VAL A 219 -16.69 11.43 0.33
CA VAL A 219 -15.61 12.18 -0.34
C VAL A 219 -14.25 11.49 -0.16
N PRO A 220 -13.83 11.08 1.05
CA PRO A 220 -12.65 10.23 1.22
C PRO A 220 -12.67 8.96 0.37
N TYR A 221 -13.82 8.28 0.26
CA TYR A 221 -13.96 7.10 -0.57
C TYR A 221 -13.74 7.37 -2.06
N VAL A 222 -14.30 8.46 -2.59
CA VAL A 222 -14.06 8.89 -3.98
C VAL A 222 -12.56 9.13 -4.23
N TRP A 223 -11.86 9.79 -3.31
CA TRP A 223 -10.40 9.95 -3.41
C TRP A 223 -9.64 8.62 -3.36
N SER A 224 -10.14 7.66 -2.60
CA SER A 224 -9.57 6.30 -2.57
C SER A 224 -9.71 5.60 -3.91
N VAL A 225 -10.89 5.66 -4.52
CA VAL A 225 -11.16 5.09 -5.85
C VAL A 225 -10.25 5.76 -6.90
N THR A 226 -10.19 7.10 -6.90
CA THR A 226 -9.32 7.87 -7.80
C THR A 226 -7.84 7.49 -7.64
N TYR A 227 -7.37 7.33 -6.40
CA TYR A 227 -6.01 6.90 -6.11
C TYR A 227 -5.71 5.52 -6.72
N ILE A 228 -6.61 4.54 -6.55
CA ILE A 228 -6.43 3.20 -7.11
C ILE A 228 -6.40 3.23 -8.64
N VAL A 229 -7.29 4.00 -9.28
CA VAL A 229 -7.29 4.16 -10.74
C VAL A 229 -5.95 4.71 -11.22
N VAL A 230 -5.40 5.71 -10.54
CA VAL A 230 -4.09 6.29 -10.88
C VAL A 230 -2.95 5.29 -10.67
N GLU A 231 -2.96 4.50 -9.60
CA GLU A 231 -1.95 3.46 -9.36
C GLU A 231 -2.01 2.34 -10.41
N VAL A 232 -3.22 1.89 -10.76
CA VAL A 232 -3.42 0.90 -11.84
C VAL A 232 -2.96 1.46 -13.17
N PHE A 233 -3.25 2.74 -13.47
CA PHE A 233 -2.77 3.41 -14.66
C PHE A 233 -1.24 3.53 -14.68
N THR A 234 -0.62 3.84 -13.54
CA THR A 234 0.85 3.84 -13.40
C THR A 234 1.44 2.47 -13.75
N MET A 235 0.83 1.39 -13.25
CA MET A 235 1.23 0.03 -13.58
C MET A 235 1.02 -0.27 -15.08
N TYR A 236 -0.10 0.18 -15.67
CA TYR A 236 -0.38 0.01 -17.10
C TYR A 236 0.69 0.70 -17.97
N LEU A 237 1.13 1.91 -17.57
CA LEU A 237 2.23 2.61 -18.23
C LEU A 237 3.55 1.82 -18.19
N ALA A 238 3.79 1.02 -17.13
CA ALA A 238 4.96 0.14 -17.07
C ALA A 238 4.88 -0.99 -18.13
N PHE A 239 3.69 -1.53 -18.41
CA PHE A 239 3.47 -2.45 -19.53
C PHE A 239 3.79 -1.80 -20.87
N LEU A 240 3.28 -0.58 -21.10
CA LEU A 240 3.52 0.18 -22.32
C LEU A 240 5.00 0.55 -22.50
N ALA A 241 5.69 0.84 -21.39
CA ALA A 241 7.12 1.12 -21.39
C ALA A 241 7.95 -0.07 -21.91
N LEU A 242 7.49 -1.29 -21.64
CA LEU A 242 8.09 -2.53 -22.16
C LEU A 242 7.55 -2.95 -23.53
N GLY A 243 6.75 -2.08 -24.18
CA GLY A 243 6.28 -2.28 -25.56
C GLY A 243 5.08 -3.21 -25.68
N ARG A 244 4.39 -3.56 -24.59
CA ARG A 244 3.19 -4.41 -24.64
C ARG A 244 1.93 -3.66 -24.28
N VAL A 245 0.90 -3.81 -25.13
CA VAL A 245 -0.47 -3.47 -24.81
C VAL A 245 -1.15 -4.74 -24.31
N VAL A 246 -1.72 -4.67 -23.11
CA VAL A 246 -2.42 -5.81 -22.48
C VAL A 246 -3.84 -5.41 -22.11
N ASN A 247 -4.71 -6.40 -21.89
CA ASN A 247 -6.04 -6.14 -21.36
C ASN A 247 -5.93 -5.41 -20.01
N PRO A 248 -6.61 -4.25 -19.81
CA PRO A 248 -6.62 -3.53 -18.53
C PRO A 248 -7.06 -4.39 -17.34
N GLY A 249 -7.87 -5.42 -17.56
CA GLY A 249 -8.26 -6.41 -16.55
C GLY A 249 -7.08 -7.18 -15.97
N ILE A 250 -6.07 -7.50 -16.79
CA ILE A 250 -4.82 -8.16 -16.31
C ILE A 250 -4.08 -7.25 -15.33
N VAL A 251 -3.95 -5.97 -15.67
CA VAL A 251 -3.26 -4.99 -14.83
C VAL A 251 -4.02 -4.75 -13.53
N LEU A 252 -5.33 -4.58 -13.64
CA LEU A 252 -6.21 -4.35 -12.49
C LEU A 252 -6.20 -5.56 -11.55
N MET A 253 -6.32 -6.79 -12.08
CA MET A 253 -6.25 -8.01 -11.29
C MET A 253 -4.88 -8.17 -10.62
N GLY A 254 -3.81 -7.91 -11.37
CA GLY A 254 -2.44 -7.91 -10.83
C GLY A 254 -2.29 -6.96 -9.64
N TYR A 255 -2.76 -5.73 -9.79
CA TYR A 255 -2.74 -4.72 -8.74
C TYR A 255 -3.54 -5.15 -7.50
N ILE A 256 -4.77 -5.68 -7.71
CA ILE A 256 -5.64 -6.17 -6.64
C ILE A 256 -4.94 -7.26 -5.83
N VAL A 257 -4.48 -8.33 -6.49
CA VAL A 257 -3.86 -9.49 -5.82
C VAL A 257 -2.58 -9.09 -5.09
N ALA A 258 -1.74 -8.25 -5.70
CA ALA A 258 -0.52 -7.77 -5.06
C ALA A 258 -0.79 -6.92 -3.81
N ASN A 259 -1.81 -6.05 -3.84
CA ASN A 259 -2.21 -5.26 -2.67
C ASN A 259 -2.77 -6.14 -1.55
N ILE A 260 -3.63 -7.10 -1.87
CA ILE A 260 -4.17 -8.05 -0.90
C ILE A 260 -3.03 -8.81 -0.22
N SER A 261 -2.11 -9.36 -1.00
CA SER A 261 -0.95 -10.10 -0.49
C SER A 261 -0.05 -9.24 0.39
N SER A 262 0.08 -7.95 0.08
CA SER A 262 0.83 -7.00 0.90
C SER A 262 0.22 -6.78 2.28
N VAL A 263 -1.10 -6.77 2.38
CA VAL A 263 -1.81 -6.65 3.68
C VAL A 263 -1.52 -7.85 4.56
N PHE A 264 -1.58 -9.06 4.01
CA PHE A 264 -1.32 -10.30 4.76
C PHE A 264 0.18 -10.53 5.00
N GLY A 265 1.03 -10.22 4.03
CA GLY A 265 2.49 -10.38 4.13
C GLY A 265 3.17 -9.28 4.97
N GLY A 266 2.55 -8.13 5.10
CA GLY A 266 3.15 -6.93 5.69
C GLY A 266 3.56 -7.05 7.16
N ALA A 267 3.01 -8.02 7.89
CA ALA A 267 3.38 -8.30 9.28
C ALA A 267 4.67 -9.15 9.40
N ILE A 268 5.01 -9.94 8.38
CA ILE A 268 6.09 -10.95 8.43
C ILE A 268 7.17 -10.66 7.39
N ILE A 269 6.80 -10.37 6.14
CA ILE A 269 7.70 -10.16 5.00
C ILE A 269 7.13 -9.02 4.14
N SER A 270 7.32 -7.77 4.56
CA SER A 270 6.78 -6.59 3.84
C SER A 270 7.43 -6.36 2.47
N VAL A 271 8.66 -6.81 2.29
CA VAL A 271 9.40 -6.76 1.02
C VAL A 271 9.41 -8.17 0.43
N GLY A 272 8.89 -8.33 -0.77
CA GLY A 272 8.81 -9.59 -1.49
C GLY A 272 7.39 -10.11 -1.70
N ALA A 273 6.47 -9.98 -0.73
CA ALA A 273 5.10 -10.47 -0.87
C ALA A 273 4.35 -9.80 -2.04
N PHE A 274 4.49 -8.49 -2.20
CA PHE A 274 3.93 -7.75 -3.33
C PHE A 274 4.53 -8.23 -4.66
N GLU A 275 5.86 -8.29 -4.72
CA GLU A 275 6.61 -8.62 -5.93
C GLU A 275 6.34 -10.06 -6.40
N VAL A 276 6.35 -11.00 -5.48
CA VAL A 276 6.05 -12.41 -5.78
C VAL A 276 4.60 -12.58 -6.24
N SER A 277 3.66 -11.94 -5.54
CA SER A 277 2.24 -12.05 -5.87
C SER A 277 1.90 -11.36 -7.18
N LEU A 278 2.46 -10.16 -7.44
CA LEU A 278 2.23 -9.47 -8.71
C LEU A 278 2.81 -10.27 -9.87
N THR A 279 4.07 -10.72 -9.77
CA THR A 279 4.69 -11.53 -10.82
C THR A 279 3.92 -12.83 -11.03
N GLY A 280 3.55 -13.53 -9.95
CA GLY A 280 2.83 -14.79 -10.01
C GLY A 280 1.45 -14.69 -10.68
N ILE A 281 0.66 -13.67 -10.31
CA ILE A 281 -0.67 -13.49 -10.92
C ILE A 281 -0.56 -13.04 -12.39
N LEU A 282 0.42 -12.21 -12.74
CA LEU A 282 0.64 -11.85 -14.14
C LEU A 282 1.01 -13.06 -15.00
N VAL A 283 1.82 -13.97 -14.46
CA VAL A 283 2.16 -15.25 -15.14
C VAL A 283 0.91 -16.14 -15.25
N ALA A 284 0.12 -16.26 -14.19
CA ALA A 284 -1.13 -17.02 -14.22
C ALA A 284 -2.14 -16.46 -15.24
N LEU A 285 -2.09 -15.14 -15.51
CA LEU A 285 -2.88 -14.47 -16.54
C LEU A 285 -2.19 -14.47 -17.92
N GLY A 286 -1.26 -15.42 -18.17
CA GLY A 286 -0.65 -15.66 -19.47
C GLY A 286 0.50 -14.73 -19.86
N GLN A 287 1.04 -13.93 -18.93
CA GLN A 287 2.20 -13.10 -19.24
C GLN A 287 3.50 -13.93 -19.09
N PRO A 288 4.47 -13.81 -20.02
CA PRO A 288 5.77 -14.49 -19.86
C PRO A 288 6.46 -14.03 -18.56
N PHE A 289 7.09 -14.96 -17.85
CA PHE A 289 7.69 -14.69 -16.53
C PHE A 289 8.68 -13.52 -16.55
N ALA A 290 9.61 -13.46 -17.54
CA ALA A 290 10.57 -12.36 -17.65
C ALA A 290 9.88 -11.00 -17.81
N PHE A 291 8.77 -10.95 -18.56
CA PHE A 291 7.98 -9.74 -18.76
C PHE A 291 7.21 -9.36 -17.50
N ALA A 292 6.54 -10.30 -16.84
CA ALA A 292 5.83 -10.09 -15.58
C ALA A 292 6.78 -9.57 -14.48
N LEU A 293 7.97 -10.17 -14.36
CA LEU A 293 9.01 -9.73 -13.45
C LEU A 293 9.52 -8.31 -13.78
N SER A 294 9.73 -8.00 -15.08
CA SER A 294 10.17 -6.67 -15.52
C SER A 294 9.15 -5.60 -15.14
N VAL A 295 7.87 -5.81 -15.43
CA VAL A 295 6.79 -4.89 -15.04
C VAL A 295 6.77 -4.67 -13.52
N THR A 296 6.83 -5.75 -12.76
CA THR A 296 6.81 -5.72 -11.31
C THR A 296 7.97 -4.89 -10.76
N LEU A 297 9.17 -5.13 -11.24
CA LEU A 297 10.37 -4.43 -10.79
C LEU A 297 10.37 -2.95 -11.21
N ILE A 298 9.97 -2.63 -12.45
CA ILE A 298 9.85 -1.25 -12.92
C ILE A 298 8.86 -0.48 -12.04
N TYR A 299 7.66 -1.01 -11.88
CA TYR A 299 6.64 -0.38 -11.03
C TYR A 299 7.16 -0.14 -9.60
N ARG A 300 7.79 -1.14 -9.02
CA ARG A 300 8.27 -1.08 -7.63
C ARG A 300 9.46 -0.14 -7.45
N VAL A 301 10.46 -0.26 -8.32
CA VAL A 301 11.69 0.55 -8.27
C VAL A 301 11.36 2.03 -8.49
N LEU A 302 10.51 2.34 -9.47
CA LEU A 302 10.11 3.73 -9.72
C LEU A 302 9.30 4.29 -8.55
N ASN A 303 8.37 3.53 -7.98
CA ASN A 303 7.62 3.93 -6.79
C ASN A 303 8.57 4.24 -5.62
N MET A 304 9.59 3.40 -5.39
CA MET A 304 10.60 3.62 -4.35
C MET A 304 11.51 4.82 -4.65
N ILE A 305 12.07 4.92 -5.86
CA ILE A 305 13.00 6.00 -6.23
C ILE A 305 12.30 7.37 -6.16
N ILE A 306 11.03 7.45 -6.57
CA ILE A 306 10.27 8.70 -6.55
C ILE A 306 9.84 9.05 -5.12
N GLY A 307 9.51 8.06 -4.29
CA GLY A 307 8.96 8.25 -2.94
C GLY A 307 9.99 8.40 -1.82
N LEU A 308 11.07 7.61 -1.87
CA LEU A 308 12.04 7.54 -0.75
C LEU A 308 12.84 8.81 -0.52
N PRO A 309 13.46 9.48 -1.54
CA PRO A 309 14.27 10.66 -1.28
C PRO A 309 13.48 11.82 -0.66
N PRO A 310 12.35 12.30 -1.23
CA PRO A 310 11.58 13.37 -0.61
C PRO A 310 10.96 12.91 0.72
N GLY A 311 10.53 11.65 0.84
CA GLY A 311 10.05 11.08 2.08
C GLY A 311 11.07 11.15 3.21
N PHE A 312 12.34 10.85 2.93
CA PHE A 312 13.45 10.98 3.88
C PHE A 312 13.71 12.44 4.30
N ILE A 313 13.67 13.38 3.34
CA ILE A 313 13.86 14.80 3.61
C ILE A 313 12.78 15.30 4.59
N TYR A 314 11.50 14.97 4.32
CA TYR A 314 10.40 15.36 5.19
C TYR A 314 10.42 14.63 6.52
N TYR A 315 10.78 13.34 6.56
CA TYR A 315 10.99 12.59 7.79
C TYR A 315 12.01 13.29 8.71
N ARG A 316 13.17 13.68 8.17
CA ARG A 316 14.20 14.42 8.94
C ARG A 316 13.70 15.78 9.44
N LYS A 317 12.92 16.51 8.62
CA LYS A 317 12.31 17.80 9.00
C LYS A 317 11.47 17.69 10.27
N TYR A 318 10.66 16.64 10.37
CA TYR A 318 9.74 16.46 11.49
C TYR A 318 10.37 15.82 12.72
N ILE A 319 11.38 14.96 12.57
CA ILE A 319 12.12 14.44 13.73
C ILE A 319 12.92 15.57 14.42
N LYS A 320 13.60 16.42 13.65
CA LYS A 320 14.36 17.55 14.24
C LYS A 320 13.49 18.55 14.98
N LYS A 321 12.21 18.66 14.69
CA LYS A 321 11.26 19.52 15.41
C LYS A 321 10.75 18.93 16.72
N THR A 322 10.97 17.62 16.92
CA THR A 322 10.48 16.87 18.10
C THR A 322 11.60 16.52 19.08
N ALA A 323 12.86 16.65 18.67
CA ALA A 323 14.05 16.56 19.51
C ALA A 323 14.42 17.94 20.06
#